data_fae68c7b70691d5c228d84cdafc827ce
#
_entry.id   fae68c7b70691d5c228d84cdafc827ce
#
_cell.length_a   1.000
_cell.length_b   1.000
_cell.length_c   1.000
_cell.angle_alpha   90.00
_cell.angle_beta   90.00
_cell.angle_gamma   90.00
#
_symmetry.space_group_name_H-M   'P 1'
#
loop_
_entity.id
_entity.type
_entity.pdbx_description
1 polymer ?
#
loop_
_entity_poly.entity_id
_entity_poly.type
_entity_poly.pdbx_seq_one_letter_code
_entity_poly.pdbx_strand_id
1 'polypeptide(L)'
;MNRAFSLPILAALFAPFVACTTTVDQTAEETGALGFEDPRFAGAPAANYAACATCHSGASSIPRTSRIFPGAPLAGVVDRARYWGGAEVDLATSVNHCRSSFQGAPPLDRTTEAARSLYAFLLSLPKTTTTEVPFTVVRSAIDLPPPAVRDEAQGKSLYTAACATCHGDAHTGKRRLASSIPVLPEDTIAEHTYLGTLTATRVVFIEKVRHGGFLGYGGVMPPFSLETLSDAELADILDYLGVYFR
;
A
#
# COMPACT_ATOMS: atom_id res chain seq x y z
N MET A 1 15.46 80.90 23.04
CA MET A 1 14.08 80.47 23.28
C MET A 1 13.93 79.05 22.79
N ASN A 2 14.19 78.04 23.68
CA ASN A 2 14.14 76.58 23.33
C ASN A 2 12.79 76.03 23.82
N ARG A 3 11.97 75.59 22.91
CA ARG A 3 10.74 74.86 23.24
C ARG A 3 11.03 73.36 23.16
N ALA A 4 10.99 72.67 24.29
CA ALA A 4 11.02 71.22 24.39
C ALA A 4 9.65 70.67 24.03
N PHE A 5 9.59 69.79 23.06
CA PHE A 5 8.41 68.97 22.72
C PHE A 5 8.50 67.65 23.48
N SER A 6 7.59 67.47 24.44
CA SER A 6 7.40 66.18 25.12
C SER A 6 6.43 65.31 24.28
N LEU A 7 6.92 64.16 23.80
CA LEU A 7 6.06 63.10 23.21
C LEU A 7 5.52 62.18 24.32
N PRO A 8 4.24 61.82 24.30
CA PRO A 8 3.71 60.83 25.20
C PRO A 8 4.07 59.42 24.74
N ILE A 9 4.65 58.64 25.64
CA ILE A 9 4.91 57.20 25.43
C ILE A 9 3.58 56.45 25.55
N LEU A 10 3.09 55.91 24.47
CA LEU A 10 1.93 55.03 24.43
C LEU A 10 2.38 53.63 24.89
N ALA A 11 2.07 53.24 26.09
CA ALA A 11 2.29 51.89 26.61
C ALA A 11 1.23 50.95 25.98
N ALA A 12 1.66 50.13 24.98
CA ALA A 12 0.83 49.08 24.43
C ALA A 12 0.73 47.93 25.45
N LEU A 13 -0.43 47.73 26.03
CA LEU A 13 -0.76 46.57 26.83
C LEU A 13 -0.87 45.32 25.93
N PHE A 14 0.17 44.51 25.90
CA PHE A 14 0.10 43.17 25.32
C PHE A 14 -0.64 42.25 26.29
N ALA A 15 -1.90 41.95 26.02
CA ALA A 15 -2.61 40.88 26.69
C ALA A 15 -2.07 39.54 26.15
N PRO A 16 -1.67 38.61 27.03
CA PRO A 16 -1.29 37.26 26.56
C PRO A 16 -2.54 36.56 26.07
N PHE A 17 -2.55 36.24 24.77
CA PHE A 17 -3.50 35.28 24.21
C PHE A 17 -3.15 33.89 24.80
N VAL A 18 -3.87 33.45 25.81
CA VAL A 18 -3.89 32.05 26.23
C VAL A 18 -4.67 31.30 25.16
N ALA A 19 -3.94 30.73 24.21
CA ALA A 19 -4.52 29.74 23.29
C ALA A 19 -4.88 28.52 24.14
N CYS A 20 -6.15 28.35 24.46
CA CYS A 20 -6.66 27.07 24.95
C CYS A 20 -6.50 26.06 23.80
N THR A 21 -5.39 25.32 23.79
CA THR A 21 -5.29 24.08 23.04
C THR A 21 -6.14 23.05 23.77
N THR A 22 -7.40 22.90 23.39
CA THR A 22 -8.16 21.70 23.72
C THR A 22 -7.46 20.53 23.05
N THR A 23 -6.66 19.80 23.78
CA THR A 23 -6.22 18.46 23.37
C THR A 23 -7.48 17.61 23.35
N VAL A 24 -7.99 17.35 22.14
CA VAL A 24 -9.02 16.32 21.96
C VAL A 24 -8.32 15.00 22.23
N ASP A 25 -8.63 14.35 23.35
CA ASP A 25 -8.15 13.00 23.64
C ASP A 25 -8.72 12.08 22.55
N GLN A 26 -7.82 11.61 21.66
CA GLN A 26 -8.18 10.66 20.62
C GLN A 26 -8.49 9.31 21.26
N THR A 27 -9.56 8.69 20.81
CA THR A 27 -9.88 7.31 21.18
C THR A 27 -8.83 6.33 20.60
N ALA A 28 -8.72 5.14 21.17
CA ALA A 28 -7.84 4.10 20.62
C ALA A 28 -8.21 3.76 19.17
N GLU A 29 -9.50 3.77 18.81
CA GLU A 29 -9.98 3.55 17.46
C GLU A 29 -9.50 4.63 16.48
N GLU A 30 -9.67 5.92 16.84
CA GLU A 30 -9.21 7.04 16.02
C GLU A 30 -7.69 7.03 15.84
N THR A 31 -6.95 6.73 16.91
CA THR A 31 -5.49 6.57 16.86
C THR A 31 -5.10 5.43 15.92
N GLY A 32 -5.84 4.31 15.98
CA GLY A 32 -5.63 3.17 15.11
C GLY A 32 -5.95 3.46 13.64
N ALA A 33 -7.01 4.22 13.38
CA ALA A 33 -7.38 4.67 12.04
C ALA A 33 -6.29 5.56 11.43
N LEU A 34 -5.75 6.51 12.17
CA LEU A 34 -4.62 7.33 11.74
C LEU A 34 -3.38 6.48 11.50
N GLY A 35 -3.10 5.52 12.39
CA GLY A 35 -1.98 4.60 12.24
C GLY A 35 -2.11 3.67 11.02
N PHE A 36 -3.33 3.33 10.62
CA PHE A 36 -3.58 2.55 9.41
C PHE A 36 -3.16 3.29 8.13
N GLU A 37 -3.27 4.61 8.13
CA GLU A 37 -2.90 5.49 7.02
C GLU A 37 -1.43 5.97 7.10
N ASP A 38 -0.75 5.84 8.23
CA ASP A 38 0.61 6.37 8.42
C ASP A 38 1.68 5.30 8.17
N PRO A 39 2.57 5.47 7.16
CA PRO A 39 3.69 4.56 6.95
C PRO A 39 4.72 4.55 8.10
N ARG A 40 4.66 5.52 9.02
CA ARG A 40 5.52 5.61 10.20
C ARG A 40 4.89 5.01 11.45
N PHE A 41 3.73 4.38 11.29
CA PHE A 41 3.01 3.79 12.41
C PHE A 41 3.89 2.87 13.26
N ALA A 42 3.81 3.00 14.58
CA ALA A 42 4.64 2.29 15.56
C ALA A 42 6.14 2.64 15.50
N GLY A 43 6.47 3.87 15.09
CA GLY A 43 7.80 4.47 15.28
C GLY A 43 8.85 4.10 14.25
N ALA A 44 8.59 3.20 13.33
CA ALA A 44 9.51 2.87 12.25
C ALA A 44 8.93 3.32 10.91
N PRO A 45 9.63 4.16 10.13
CA PRO A 45 9.21 4.41 8.77
C PRO A 45 9.26 3.09 8.00
N ALA A 46 8.18 2.77 7.30
CA ALA A 46 8.22 1.70 6.34
C ALA A 46 9.33 1.99 5.32
N ALA A 47 10.18 1.01 5.03
CA ALA A 47 11.32 1.20 4.14
C ALA A 47 10.91 1.71 2.74
N ASN A 48 9.67 1.44 2.36
CA ASN A 48 9.07 1.83 1.08
C ASN A 48 7.93 2.86 1.22
N TYR A 49 7.74 3.44 2.39
CA TYR A 49 6.64 4.36 2.72
C TYR A 49 5.23 3.77 2.56
N ALA A 50 5.09 2.45 2.54
CA ALA A 50 3.78 1.80 2.47
C ALA A 50 3.10 1.79 3.85
N ALA A 51 1.89 2.33 3.93
CA ALA A 51 0.98 2.18 5.06
C ALA A 51 0.10 0.92 4.89
N CYS A 52 -0.66 0.53 5.89
CA CYS A 52 -1.65 -0.55 5.76
C CYS A 52 -2.67 -0.21 4.65
N ALA A 53 -3.13 1.04 4.59
CA ALA A 53 -4.04 1.57 3.58
C ALA A 53 -3.45 1.56 2.15
N THR A 54 -2.15 1.43 1.99
CA THR A 54 -1.53 1.25 0.68
C THR A 54 -1.96 -0.06 0.02
N CYS A 55 -2.15 -1.11 0.81
CA CYS A 55 -2.47 -2.46 0.33
C CYS A 55 -3.89 -2.90 0.66
N HIS A 56 -4.56 -2.31 1.64
CA HIS A 56 -5.86 -2.74 2.13
C HIS A 56 -6.90 -1.63 2.08
N SER A 57 -8.13 -1.99 1.73
CA SER A 57 -9.30 -1.16 1.97
C SER A 57 -9.91 -1.50 3.32
N GLY A 58 -10.15 -0.49 4.16
CA GLY A 58 -10.97 -0.64 5.37
C GLY A 58 -12.46 -0.77 5.05
N ALA A 59 -12.91 -0.24 3.91
CA ALA A 59 -14.30 -0.32 3.46
C ALA A 59 -14.55 -1.58 2.61
N SER A 60 -15.76 -2.09 2.65
CA SER A 60 -16.16 -3.29 1.90
C SER A 60 -16.31 -3.10 0.39
N SER A 61 -16.28 -1.87 -0.10
CA SER A 61 -16.52 -1.61 -1.52
C SER A 61 -15.85 -0.33 -2.04
N ILE A 62 -14.58 -0.46 -2.47
CA ILE A 62 -13.99 0.54 -3.36
C ILE A 62 -14.14 0.00 -4.80
N PRO A 63 -14.67 0.80 -5.75
CA PRO A 63 -14.78 0.36 -7.13
C PRO A 63 -13.42 -0.03 -7.69
N ARG A 64 -13.32 -1.21 -8.30
CA ARG A 64 -12.07 -1.71 -8.93
C ARG A 64 -11.51 -0.77 -10.00
N THR A 65 -12.37 0.02 -10.65
CA THR A 65 -11.96 1.07 -11.60
C THR A 65 -11.18 2.20 -10.95
N SER A 66 -11.36 2.42 -9.63
CA SER A 66 -10.61 3.45 -8.90
C SER A 66 -9.33 2.90 -8.30
N ARG A 67 -9.37 1.68 -7.75
CA ARG A 67 -8.22 1.03 -7.14
C ARG A 67 -8.38 -0.48 -7.04
N ILE A 68 -7.31 -1.19 -7.35
CA ILE A 68 -7.16 -2.62 -7.14
C ILE A 68 -6.10 -2.80 -6.04
N PHE A 69 -6.54 -3.26 -4.88
CA PHE A 69 -5.65 -3.48 -3.74
C PHE A 69 -5.05 -4.88 -3.80
N PRO A 70 -3.74 -5.05 -3.54
CA PRO A 70 -3.15 -6.38 -3.44
C PRO A 70 -3.66 -7.15 -2.22
N GLY A 71 -3.97 -6.45 -1.13
CA GLY A 71 -4.49 -7.05 0.10
C GLY A 71 -6.01 -7.19 0.10
N ALA A 72 -6.49 -8.22 0.79
CA ALA A 72 -7.92 -8.44 0.96
C ALA A 72 -8.62 -7.27 1.67
N PRO A 73 -9.90 -6.99 1.37
CA PRO A 73 -10.70 -6.03 2.14
C PRO A 73 -10.72 -6.40 3.62
N LEU A 74 -10.67 -5.43 4.52
CA LEU A 74 -10.58 -5.67 5.95
C LEU A 74 -11.93 -5.73 6.68
N ALA A 75 -13.04 -5.50 6.00
CA ALA A 75 -14.36 -5.74 6.61
C ALA A 75 -14.42 -7.15 7.21
N GLY A 76 -14.84 -7.25 8.46
CA GLY A 76 -14.93 -8.52 9.19
C GLY A 76 -13.61 -9.24 9.46
N VAL A 77 -12.47 -8.54 9.32
CA VAL A 77 -11.13 -9.16 9.46
C VAL A 77 -10.93 -9.85 10.81
N VAL A 78 -11.48 -9.31 11.89
CA VAL A 78 -11.35 -9.85 13.25
C VAL A 78 -12.13 -11.15 13.49
N ASP A 79 -13.14 -11.39 12.66
CA ASP A 79 -14.03 -12.56 12.77
C ASP A 79 -13.57 -13.71 11.84
N ARG A 80 -12.49 -13.54 11.08
CA ARG A 80 -11.98 -14.56 10.16
C ARG A 80 -11.29 -15.68 10.89
N ALA A 81 -11.58 -16.91 10.48
CA ALA A 81 -10.92 -18.09 11.02
C ALA A 81 -9.47 -18.25 10.52
N ARG A 82 -9.18 -17.70 9.33
CA ARG A 82 -7.88 -17.86 8.66
C ARG A 82 -7.51 -16.65 7.82
N TYR A 83 -6.21 -16.48 7.63
CA TYR A 83 -5.56 -15.41 6.86
C TYR A 83 -4.58 -16.02 5.87
N TRP A 84 -4.13 -15.24 4.90
CA TRP A 84 -3.11 -15.65 3.91
C TRP A 84 -3.47 -16.93 3.17
N GLY A 85 -4.73 -17.03 2.68
CA GLY A 85 -5.20 -18.24 2.00
C GLY A 85 -5.19 -19.50 2.87
N GLY A 86 -5.34 -19.32 4.18
CA GLY A 86 -5.36 -20.43 5.15
C GLY A 86 -4.03 -20.75 5.82
N ALA A 87 -2.95 -20.06 5.43
CA ALA A 87 -1.62 -20.29 5.98
C ALA A 87 -1.44 -19.78 7.41
N GLU A 88 -2.29 -18.84 7.86
CA GLU A 88 -2.19 -18.22 9.16
C GLU A 88 -3.55 -18.22 9.87
N VAL A 89 -3.55 -18.43 11.18
CA VAL A 89 -4.78 -18.49 12.00
C VAL A 89 -4.87 -17.36 13.03
N ASP A 90 -3.82 -16.55 13.15
CA ASP A 90 -3.72 -15.49 14.15
C ASP A 90 -3.61 -14.14 13.47
N LEU A 91 -4.52 -13.22 13.77
CA LEU A 91 -4.56 -11.89 13.17
C LEU A 91 -3.29 -11.09 13.45
N ALA A 92 -2.76 -11.13 14.67
CA ALA A 92 -1.57 -10.36 15.01
C ALA A 92 -0.32 -10.88 14.29
N THR A 93 -0.19 -12.19 14.14
CA THR A 93 0.86 -12.81 13.32
C THR A 93 0.69 -12.41 11.86
N SER A 94 -0.54 -12.41 11.34
CA SER A 94 -0.83 -11.96 9.97
C SER A 94 -0.47 -10.50 9.72
N VAL A 95 -0.78 -9.61 10.66
CA VAL A 95 -0.37 -8.20 10.62
C VAL A 95 1.15 -8.09 10.61
N ASN A 96 1.84 -8.86 11.44
CA ASN A 96 3.31 -8.83 11.52
C ASN A 96 3.98 -9.39 10.26
N HIS A 97 3.37 -10.37 9.57
CA HIS A 97 3.82 -10.81 8.26
C HIS A 97 3.72 -9.65 7.22
N CYS A 98 2.61 -8.89 7.20
CA CYS A 98 2.52 -7.71 6.33
C CYS A 98 3.61 -6.70 6.64
N ARG A 99 3.84 -6.42 7.93
CA ARG A 99 4.84 -5.42 8.35
C ARG A 99 6.25 -5.82 7.93
N SER A 100 6.65 -7.04 8.22
CA SER A 100 8.02 -7.51 7.92
C SER A 100 8.24 -7.74 6.42
N SER A 101 7.28 -8.36 5.72
CA SER A 101 7.46 -8.76 4.33
C SER A 101 7.26 -7.62 3.33
N PHE A 102 6.34 -6.67 3.60
CA PHE A 102 5.95 -5.66 2.60
C PHE A 102 6.23 -4.23 3.03
N GLN A 103 6.26 -3.93 4.33
CA GLN A 103 6.61 -2.59 4.80
C GLN A 103 8.10 -2.49 5.17
N GLY A 104 8.81 -3.62 5.38
CA GLY A 104 10.16 -3.61 5.90
C GLY A 104 10.22 -3.02 7.32
N ALA A 105 9.13 -3.15 8.08
CA ALA A 105 8.98 -2.63 9.44
C ALA A 105 9.09 -3.77 10.47
N PRO A 106 9.56 -3.48 11.69
CA PRO A 106 9.62 -4.50 12.74
C PRO A 106 8.22 -5.01 13.12
N PRO A 107 8.12 -6.24 13.64
CA PRO A 107 6.88 -6.75 14.18
C PRO A 107 6.32 -5.83 15.26
N LEU A 108 4.98 -5.74 15.31
CA LEU A 108 4.25 -4.97 16.30
C LEU A 108 4.07 -5.82 17.56
N ASP A 109 4.57 -5.34 18.69
CA ASP A 109 4.34 -5.99 19.98
C ASP A 109 2.88 -5.75 20.42
N ARG A 110 2.15 -6.84 20.68
CA ARG A 110 0.73 -6.85 21.07
C ARG A 110 0.44 -6.04 22.35
N THR A 111 1.44 -5.86 23.21
CA THR A 111 1.30 -5.14 24.48
C THR A 111 1.38 -3.63 24.33
N THR A 112 1.82 -3.15 23.18
CA THR A 112 1.99 -1.72 22.91
C THR A 112 0.66 -1.01 22.70
N GLU A 113 0.65 0.30 22.96
CA GLU A 113 -0.49 1.15 22.66
C GLU A 113 -0.80 1.16 21.15
N ALA A 114 0.22 1.21 20.31
CA ALA A 114 0.08 1.15 18.87
C ALA A 114 -0.66 -0.12 18.41
N ALA A 115 -0.30 -1.30 18.97
CA ALA A 115 -1.01 -2.53 18.66
C ALA A 115 -2.46 -2.46 19.10
N ARG A 116 -2.73 -2.04 20.34
CA ARG A 116 -4.09 -1.92 20.87
C ARG A 116 -4.96 -0.98 20.05
N SER A 117 -4.40 0.17 19.64
CA SER A 117 -5.10 1.14 18.80
C SER A 117 -5.43 0.58 17.42
N LEU A 118 -4.47 -0.09 16.76
CA LEU A 118 -4.72 -0.75 15.49
C LEU A 118 -5.82 -1.81 15.61
N TYR A 119 -5.80 -2.64 16.63
CA TYR A 119 -6.83 -3.66 16.82
C TYR A 119 -8.19 -3.05 17.16
N ALA A 120 -8.25 -1.95 17.92
CA ALA A 120 -9.49 -1.21 18.16
C ALA A 120 -10.09 -0.70 16.84
N PHE A 121 -9.27 -0.15 15.96
CA PHE A 121 -9.70 0.25 14.62
C PHE A 121 -10.18 -0.94 13.78
N LEU A 122 -9.44 -2.04 13.74
CA LEU A 122 -9.85 -3.23 12.98
C LEU A 122 -11.17 -3.84 13.49
N LEU A 123 -11.43 -3.74 14.81
CA LEU A 123 -12.68 -4.17 15.43
C LEU A 123 -13.87 -3.26 15.06
N SER A 124 -13.63 -1.98 14.81
CA SER A 124 -14.67 -1.02 14.44
C SER A 124 -15.09 -1.13 12.97
N LEU A 125 -14.30 -1.81 12.16
CA LEU A 125 -14.63 -1.98 10.73
C LEU A 125 -15.94 -2.73 10.53
N PRO A 126 -16.67 -2.46 9.42
CA PRO A 126 -17.92 -3.13 9.14
C PRO A 126 -17.79 -4.64 9.20
N LYS A 127 -18.73 -5.29 9.85
CA LYS A 127 -18.82 -6.75 9.86
C LYS A 127 -19.30 -7.29 8.54
N THR A 128 -18.87 -8.49 8.20
CA THR A 128 -19.35 -9.24 7.04
C THR A 128 -19.72 -10.66 7.45
N THR A 129 -20.63 -11.26 6.74
CA THR A 129 -20.95 -12.69 6.88
C THR A 129 -19.92 -13.58 6.20
N THR A 130 -19.04 -13.02 5.38
CA THR A 130 -17.97 -13.76 4.71
C THR A 130 -16.81 -13.97 5.67
N THR A 131 -16.66 -15.18 6.18
CA THR A 131 -15.59 -15.57 7.13
C THR A 131 -14.30 -15.95 6.42
N GLU A 132 -14.35 -16.22 5.13
CA GLU A 132 -13.19 -16.55 4.31
C GLU A 132 -13.11 -15.61 3.12
N VAL A 133 -11.92 -15.08 2.87
CA VAL A 133 -11.63 -14.29 1.69
C VAL A 133 -10.70 -15.12 0.79
N PRO A 134 -11.14 -15.45 -0.42
CA PRO A 134 -10.28 -16.17 -1.35
C PRO A 134 -8.98 -15.40 -1.60
N PHE A 135 -7.87 -16.11 -1.50
CA PHE A 135 -6.55 -15.56 -1.73
C PHE A 135 -5.66 -16.64 -2.34
N THR A 136 -5.77 -16.80 -3.65
CA THR A 136 -4.98 -17.79 -4.39
C THR A 136 -3.66 -17.18 -4.82
N VAL A 137 -2.58 -17.55 -4.14
CA VAL A 137 -1.22 -17.23 -4.56
C VAL A 137 -0.72 -18.27 -5.52
N VAL A 138 -0.41 -17.87 -6.75
CA VAL A 138 0.16 -18.75 -7.77
C VAL A 138 1.58 -19.14 -7.35
N ARG A 139 1.86 -20.43 -7.23
CA ARG A 139 3.16 -20.93 -6.73
C ARG A 139 4.27 -20.95 -7.79
N SER A 140 3.88 -21.02 -9.05
CA SER A 140 4.84 -21.02 -10.20
C SER A 140 4.23 -20.18 -11.30
N ALA A 141 4.85 -19.06 -11.61
CA ALA A 141 4.42 -18.25 -12.73
C ALA A 141 4.80 -18.96 -14.04
N ILE A 142 3.88 -18.87 -14.97
CA ILE A 142 4.08 -19.26 -16.36
C ILE A 142 3.97 -18.02 -17.23
N ASP A 143 4.53 -18.06 -18.42
CA ASP A 143 4.34 -17.00 -19.38
C ASP A 143 2.85 -16.86 -19.75
N LEU A 144 2.38 -15.63 -19.78
CA LEU A 144 1.04 -15.29 -20.20
C LEU A 144 1.08 -14.89 -21.68
N PRO A 145 0.16 -15.40 -22.52
CA PRO A 145 0.04 -14.93 -23.89
C PRO A 145 -0.38 -13.46 -23.91
N PRO A 146 -0.04 -12.71 -24.96
CA PRO A 146 -0.56 -11.35 -25.14
C PRO A 146 -2.09 -11.39 -25.23
N PRO A 147 -2.78 -10.30 -24.84
CA PRO A 147 -4.23 -10.22 -24.97
C PRO A 147 -4.65 -10.41 -26.44
N ALA A 148 -5.76 -11.12 -26.65
CA ALA A 148 -6.26 -11.39 -28.00
C ALA A 148 -6.64 -10.12 -28.77
N VAL A 149 -7.08 -9.10 -28.03
CA VAL A 149 -7.35 -7.76 -28.53
C VAL A 149 -6.56 -6.79 -27.68
N ARG A 150 -5.71 -5.99 -28.31
CA ARG A 150 -4.95 -4.95 -27.64
C ARG A 150 -5.85 -3.78 -27.29
N ASP A 151 -5.92 -3.42 -26.02
CA ASP A 151 -6.62 -2.24 -25.54
C ASP A 151 -5.71 -1.44 -24.59
N GLU A 152 -4.98 -0.49 -25.16
CA GLU A 152 -4.07 0.35 -24.41
C GLU A 152 -4.80 1.16 -23.30
N ALA A 153 -6.04 1.59 -23.56
CA ALA A 153 -6.82 2.33 -22.57
C ALA A 153 -7.19 1.45 -21.39
N GLN A 154 -7.57 0.19 -21.62
CA GLN A 154 -7.83 -0.81 -20.61
C GLN A 154 -6.57 -1.13 -19.80
N GLY A 155 -5.47 -1.45 -20.48
CA GLY A 155 -4.19 -1.73 -19.82
C GLY A 155 -3.70 -0.56 -18.96
N LYS A 156 -3.80 0.68 -19.47
CA LYS A 156 -3.51 1.89 -18.72
C LYS A 156 -4.41 2.08 -17.48
N SER A 157 -5.70 1.82 -17.63
CA SER A 157 -6.67 1.91 -16.52
C SER A 157 -6.32 0.92 -15.41
N LEU A 158 -6.06 -0.33 -15.78
CA LEU A 158 -5.65 -1.40 -14.86
C LEU A 158 -4.32 -1.09 -14.17
N TYR A 159 -3.31 -0.64 -14.94
CA TYR A 159 -2.03 -0.20 -14.36
C TYR A 159 -2.23 0.92 -13.34
N THR A 160 -3.03 1.91 -13.68
CA THR A 160 -3.31 3.05 -12.80
C THR A 160 -3.99 2.58 -11.51
N ALA A 161 -4.94 1.67 -11.60
CA ALA A 161 -5.68 1.15 -10.45
C ALA A 161 -4.86 0.21 -9.57
N ALA A 162 -3.99 -0.63 -10.14
CA ALA A 162 -3.26 -1.68 -9.41
C ALA A 162 -1.82 -1.28 -9.05
N CYS A 163 -1.09 -0.61 -9.94
CA CYS A 163 0.35 -0.46 -9.86
C CYS A 163 0.81 0.96 -9.53
N ALA A 164 0.12 1.99 -10.06
CA ALA A 164 0.60 3.36 -10.01
C ALA A 164 0.69 3.95 -8.59
N THR A 165 -0.06 3.42 -7.62
CA THR A 165 0.04 3.87 -6.22
C THR A 165 1.48 3.71 -5.67
N CYS A 166 2.16 2.62 -6.03
CA CYS A 166 3.53 2.37 -5.60
C CYS A 166 4.54 2.78 -6.66
N HIS A 167 4.32 2.40 -7.93
CA HIS A 167 5.28 2.57 -9.01
C HIS A 167 5.21 3.93 -9.73
N GLY A 168 4.17 4.74 -9.45
CA GLY A 168 3.94 6.01 -10.14
C GLY A 168 3.53 5.82 -11.60
N ASP A 169 3.75 6.85 -12.41
CA ASP A 169 3.41 6.81 -13.83
C ASP A 169 4.33 5.82 -14.57
N ALA A 170 3.76 4.99 -15.43
CA ALA A 170 4.51 4.07 -16.28
C ALA A 170 5.60 4.81 -17.05
N HIS A 171 6.71 4.13 -17.31
CA HIS A 171 7.90 4.59 -18.04
C HIS A 171 8.69 5.73 -17.38
N THR A 172 8.13 6.43 -16.40
CA THR A 172 8.79 7.60 -15.77
C THR A 172 8.95 7.46 -14.26
N GLY A 173 8.13 6.63 -13.61
CA GLY A 173 8.07 6.53 -12.16
C GLY A 173 7.70 7.84 -11.46
N LYS A 174 7.13 8.82 -12.20
CA LYS A 174 6.71 10.08 -11.59
C LYS A 174 5.65 9.81 -10.54
N ARG A 175 5.80 10.39 -9.36
CA ARG A 175 4.92 10.18 -8.19
C ARG A 175 4.99 8.78 -7.57
N ARG A 176 6.04 8.00 -7.83
CA ARG A 176 6.25 6.73 -7.14
C ARG A 176 6.35 6.93 -5.62
N LEU A 177 5.91 5.95 -4.87
CA LEU A 177 5.80 6.03 -3.41
C LEU A 177 7.16 6.23 -2.72
N ALA A 178 8.22 5.60 -3.23
CA ALA A 178 9.59 5.76 -2.77
C ALA A 178 10.58 5.68 -3.94
N SER A 179 11.75 6.31 -3.80
CA SER A 179 12.80 6.29 -4.84
C SER A 179 13.39 4.90 -5.07
N SER A 180 13.28 4.01 -4.10
CA SER A 180 13.71 2.61 -4.18
C SER A 180 12.75 1.71 -4.96
N ILE A 181 11.53 2.17 -5.24
CA ILE A 181 10.56 1.41 -6.03
C ILE A 181 10.91 1.56 -7.52
N PRO A 182 11.01 0.44 -8.27
CA PRO A 182 11.43 0.49 -9.66
C PRO A 182 10.45 1.24 -10.55
N VAL A 183 10.98 1.94 -11.54
CA VAL A 183 10.23 2.48 -12.67
C VAL A 183 9.86 1.33 -13.60
N LEU A 184 8.59 1.17 -13.89
CA LEU A 184 8.10 0.09 -14.74
C LEU A 184 7.87 0.57 -16.19
N PRO A 185 8.30 -0.23 -17.15
CA PRO A 185 9.02 -1.51 -17.04
C PRO A 185 10.55 -1.37 -17.03
N GLU A 186 11.10 -0.15 -17.15
CA GLU A 186 12.49 0.17 -17.47
C GLU A 186 13.49 -0.47 -16.51
N ASP A 187 13.31 -0.21 -15.19
CA ASP A 187 14.27 -0.71 -14.18
C ASP A 187 14.24 -2.23 -14.09
N THR A 188 13.05 -2.84 -14.20
CA THR A 188 12.93 -4.31 -14.18
C THR A 188 13.59 -4.95 -15.40
N ILE A 189 13.46 -4.36 -16.58
CA ILE A 189 14.12 -4.86 -17.79
C ILE A 189 15.64 -4.69 -17.67
N ALA A 190 16.10 -3.54 -17.22
CA ALA A 190 17.53 -3.24 -17.03
C ALA A 190 18.18 -4.20 -16.02
N GLU A 191 17.49 -4.49 -14.91
CA GLU A 191 17.97 -5.42 -13.88
C GLU A 191 18.11 -6.87 -14.41
N HIS A 192 17.30 -7.27 -15.39
CA HIS A 192 17.19 -8.66 -15.85
C HIS A 192 17.68 -8.89 -17.30
N THR A 193 18.54 -8.02 -17.80
CA THR A 193 19.12 -8.15 -19.17
C THR A 193 19.86 -9.47 -19.39
N TYR A 194 20.38 -10.09 -18.33
CA TYR A 194 21.07 -11.37 -18.37
C TYR A 194 20.17 -12.55 -18.81
N LEU A 195 18.86 -12.40 -18.76
CA LEU A 195 17.91 -13.43 -19.19
C LEU A 195 17.85 -13.60 -20.71
N GLY A 196 18.28 -12.61 -21.47
CA GLY A 196 18.50 -12.68 -22.91
C GLY A 196 17.25 -12.77 -23.79
N THR A 197 16.04 -12.93 -23.24
CA THR A 197 14.79 -13.02 -24.00
C THR A 197 13.67 -12.21 -23.35
N LEU A 198 12.80 -11.61 -24.17
CA LEU A 198 11.60 -10.91 -23.69
C LEU A 198 10.66 -11.84 -22.92
N THR A 199 10.52 -13.08 -23.34
CA THR A 199 9.71 -14.09 -22.65
C THR A 199 10.21 -14.32 -21.23
N ALA A 200 11.51 -14.52 -21.03
CA ALA A 200 12.07 -14.72 -19.70
C ALA A 200 11.91 -13.46 -18.82
N THR A 201 12.11 -12.28 -19.38
CA THR A 201 11.88 -11.01 -18.67
C THR A 201 10.40 -10.84 -18.31
N ARG A 202 9.48 -11.19 -19.20
CA ARG A 202 8.03 -11.15 -18.93
C ARG A 202 7.63 -12.09 -17.79
N VAL A 203 8.19 -13.29 -17.74
CA VAL A 203 7.99 -14.21 -16.60
C VAL A 203 8.43 -13.58 -15.29
N VAL A 204 9.52 -12.79 -15.26
CA VAL A 204 9.92 -12.04 -14.04
C VAL A 204 8.83 -11.06 -13.59
N PHE A 205 8.21 -10.31 -14.51
CA PHE A 205 7.09 -9.44 -14.14
C PHE A 205 5.94 -10.24 -13.52
N ILE A 206 5.57 -11.35 -14.15
CA ILE A 206 4.49 -12.21 -13.68
C ILE A 206 4.82 -12.76 -12.29
N GLU A 207 6.04 -13.27 -12.08
CA GLU A 207 6.53 -13.75 -10.78
C GLU A 207 6.46 -12.66 -9.71
N LYS A 208 6.95 -11.45 -10.01
CA LYS A 208 6.92 -10.33 -9.04
C LYS A 208 5.49 -9.95 -8.68
N VAL A 209 4.55 -9.97 -9.62
CA VAL A 209 3.13 -9.66 -9.37
C VAL A 209 2.45 -10.78 -8.58
N ARG A 210 2.69 -12.05 -8.93
CA ARG A 210 2.02 -13.23 -8.33
C ARG A 210 2.59 -13.62 -6.98
N HIS A 211 3.89 -13.49 -6.79
CA HIS A 211 4.59 -13.92 -5.59
C HIS A 211 5.00 -12.75 -4.70
N GLY A 212 5.46 -11.65 -5.27
CA GLY A 212 6.01 -10.54 -4.52
C GLY A 212 7.14 -10.99 -3.57
N GLY A 213 7.18 -10.41 -2.39
CA GLY A 213 8.07 -10.84 -1.32
C GLY A 213 7.58 -12.07 -0.55
N PHE A 214 6.35 -12.54 -0.80
CA PHE A 214 5.69 -13.56 0.03
C PHE A 214 6.28 -14.97 -0.15
N LEU A 215 6.67 -15.35 -1.36
CA LEU A 215 7.28 -16.64 -1.66
C LEU A 215 8.80 -16.57 -1.83
N GLY A 216 9.44 -15.54 -1.30
CA GLY A 216 10.89 -15.42 -1.30
C GLY A 216 11.49 -15.00 -2.63
N TYR A 217 10.69 -14.44 -3.54
CA TYR A 217 11.17 -13.93 -4.84
C TYR A 217 11.97 -12.62 -4.73
N GLY A 218 12.10 -12.12 -3.51
CA GLY A 218 12.83 -10.90 -3.18
C GLY A 218 11.98 -9.62 -3.30
N GLY A 219 12.42 -8.60 -2.56
CA GLY A 219 11.75 -7.32 -2.51
C GLY A 219 10.57 -7.26 -1.52
N VAL A 220 9.88 -6.13 -1.52
CA VAL A 220 8.77 -5.81 -0.60
C VAL A 220 7.44 -5.65 -1.33
N MET A 221 7.35 -6.04 -2.58
CA MET A 221 6.10 -5.98 -3.35
C MET A 221 5.11 -7.02 -2.80
N PRO A 222 3.86 -6.64 -2.47
CA PRO A 222 2.84 -7.61 -2.09
C PRO A 222 2.36 -8.42 -3.31
N PRO A 223 1.97 -9.69 -3.13
CA PRO A 223 1.42 -10.49 -4.21
C PRO A 223 -0.01 -10.05 -4.55
N PHE A 224 -0.35 -10.12 -5.83
CA PHE A 224 -1.73 -10.02 -6.30
C PHE A 224 -2.28 -11.43 -6.54
N SER A 225 -3.30 -11.81 -5.76
CA SER A 225 -3.99 -13.08 -5.95
C SER A 225 -4.78 -13.11 -7.28
N LEU A 226 -5.16 -14.30 -7.74
CA LEU A 226 -5.95 -14.44 -8.96
C LEU A 226 -7.32 -13.77 -8.85
N GLU A 227 -7.89 -13.72 -7.65
CA GLU A 227 -9.18 -13.07 -7.40
C GLU A 227 -9.06 -11.55 -7.43
N THR A 228 -7.90 -11.03 -7.09
CA THR A 228 -7.64 -9.59 -7.05
C THR A 228 -7.28 -9.05 -8.44
N LEU A 229 -6.44 -9.75 -9.17
CA LEU A 229 -5.98 -9.39 -10.50
C LEU A 229 -5.90 -10.68 -11.34
N SER A 230 -6.80 -10.88 -12.28
CA SER A 230 -6.81 -12.05 -13.14
C SER A 230 -5.60 -12.07 -14.09
N ASP A 231 -5.31 -13.23 -14.68
CA ASP A 231 -4.24 -13.36 -15.68
C ASP A 231 -4.51 -12.54 -16.94
N ALA A 232 -5.78 -12.41 -17.34
CA ALA A 232 -6.16 -11.55 -18.46
C ALA A 232 -5.87 -10.08 -18.17
N GLU A 233 -6.27 -9.58 -16.99
CA GLU A 233 -5.99 -8.19 -16.56
C GLU A 233 -4.48 -7.95 -16.44
N LEU A 234 -3.72 -8.93 -15.94
CA LEU A 234 -2.25 -8.82 -15.90
C LEU A 234 -1.64 -8.78 -17.30
N ALA A 235 -2.15 -9.58 -18.24
CA ALA A 235 -1.71 -9.52 -19.63
C ALA A 235 -1.96 -8.16 -20.27
N ASP A 236 -3.12 -7.53 -20.02
CA ASP A 236 -3.42 -6.16 -20.48
C ASP A 236 -2.43 -5.13 -19.90
N ILE A 237 -2.09 -5.24 -18.61
CA ILE A 237 -1.06 -4.38 -17.99
C ILE A 237 0.30 -4.57 -18.65
N LEU A 238 0.71 -5.82 -18.88
CA LEU A 238 2.00 -6.14 -19.51
C LEU A 238 2.05 -5.63 -20.97
N ASP A 239 0.93 -5.68 -21.69
CA ASP A 239 0.83 -5.10 -23.04
C ASP A 239 0.96 -3.58 -23.02
N TYR A 240 0.25 -2.91 -22.10
CA TYR A 240 0.38 -1.47 -21.89
C TYR A 240 1.82 -1.04 -21.55
N LEU A 241 2.52 -1.82 -20.73
CA LEU A 241 3.94 -1.59 -20.42
C LEU A 241 4.89 -1.92 -21.60
N GLY A 242 4.38 -2.45 -22.70
CA GLY A 242 5.18 -2.80 -23.89
C GLY A 242 6.08 -4.03 -23.67
N VAL A 243 5.81 -4.88 -22.68
CA VAL A 243 6.68 -6.03 -22.35
C VAL A 243 6.56 -7.18 -23.37
N TYR A 244 5.54 -7.18 -24.22
CA TYR A 244 5.38 -8.20 -25.27
C TYR A 244 6.17 -7.93 -26.55
N PHE A 245 6.49 -6.67 -26.86
CA PHE A 245 6.88 -6.25 -28.20
C PHE A 245 8.13 -5.36 -28.23
N ARG A 246 9.00 -5.45 -27.24
CA ARG A 246 10.27 -4.71 -27.20
C ARG A 246 11.41 -5.47 -27.87
#